data_641ad481a2dc5e7abe7ca0d3f5159408
#
_entry.id   641ad481a2dc5e7abe7ca0d3f5159408
#
_cell.length_a   1.000
_cell.length_b   1.000
_cell.length_c   1.000
_cell.angle_alpha   90.00
_cell.angle_beta   90.00
_cell.angle_gamma   90.00
#
_symmetry.space_group_name_H-M   'P 1'
#
loop_
_entity.id
_entity.type
_entity.pdbx_description
1 polymer ?
#
loop_
_entity_poly.entity_id
_entity_poly.type
_entity_poly.pdbx_seq_one_letter_code
_entity_poly.pdbx_strand_id
1 'polypeptide(L)'
;MRTADKKITDSNLDKEYAGITGVPKFTQAAATLAYGQTSSAVQEGRIAITQSISGTGALRIGGEFFARFYPSKKIYIPTPSWANHNAVFKDSGLEVVKYKYYNKNTIGLDFEGMIADLKAAPEGSLILLHACAHNPTGIDPTESQWAQISEVVKEKKHYPFFDMAYQGFASGDIDKDAFPIRHFQSEGHRFALAQSFAKNMGLYGERVGAFSICCDSAEEKKRVDSQIKILVRPLYSNPPVHGARIAGEILNDPQLYGQWEKEVKGMADRIISMRAALKKNLEDLGSKHDWSHITNQIGMFAYTGLTPEQMTRLAEEVSTYIPGLQIKAD
;
A
#
# COMPACT_ATOMS: atom_id res chain seq x y z
N MET A 1 13.73 14.42 4.38
CA MET A 1 13.45 14.82 2.96
C MET A 1 14.33 15.98 2.50
N ARG A 2 14.20 17.20 3.03
CA ARG A 2 14.94 18.39 2.58
C ARG A 2 16.46 18.19 2.58
N THR A 3 17.02 17.53 3.60
CA THR A 3 18.46 17.25 3.68
C THR A 3 18.92 16.32 2.55
N ALA A 4 18.15 15.27 2.26
CA ALA A 4 18.46 14.35 1.17
C ALA A 4 18.32 15.03 -0.20
N ASP A 5 17.27 15.82 -0.41
CA ASP A 5 17.04 16.59 -1.63
C ASP A 5 18.21 17.57 -1.90
N LYS A 6 18.60 18.34 -0.87
CA LYS A 6 19.77 19.22 -0.94
C LYS A 6 21.06 18.44 -1.30
N LYS A 7 21.31 17.31 -0.65
CA LYS A 7 22.49 16.45 -0.93
C LYS A 7 22.51 15.96 -2.38
N ILE A 8 21.34 15.54 -2.92
CA ILE A 8 21.21 15.12 -4.32
C ILE A 8 21.44 16.29 -5.27
N THR A 9 20.88 17.47 -4.97
CA THR A 9 21.05 18.68 -5.79
C THR A 9 22.50 19.14 -5.81
N ASP A 10 23.15 19.20 -4.67
CA ASP A 10 24.56 19.62 -4.51
C ASP A 10 25.54 18.61 -5.17
N SER A 11 25.16 17.34 -5.33
CA SER A 11 25.97 16.32 -5.97
C SER A 11 26.12 16.47 -7.48
N ASN A 12 25.39 17.40 -8.09
CA ASN A 12 25.44 17.72 -9.51
C ASN A 12 25.37 16.46 -10.43
N LEU A 13 24.47 15.53 -10.08
CA LEU A 13 24.28 14.29 -10.83
C LEU A 13 23.70 14.60 -12.22
N ASP A 14 24.03 13.73 -13.17
CA ASP A 14 23.49 13.80 -14.53
C ASP A 14 21.94 13.72 -14.57
N LYS A 15 21.37 14.03 -15.72
CA LYS A 15 19.95 13.92 -16.02
C LYS A 15 19.63 12.78 -16.99
N GLU A 16 20.57 11.83 -17.13
CA GLU A 16 20.40 10.66 -17.97
C GLU A 16 19.24 9.77 -17.51
N TYR A 17 18.76 8.96 -18.43
CA TYR A 17 17.73 7.98 -18.13
C TYR A 17 18.21 6.97 -17.09
N ALA A 18 17.36 6.64 -16.12
CA ALA A 18 17.55 5.41 -15.36
C ALA A 18 17.40 4.20 -16.29
N GLY A 19 17.94 3.04 -15.87
CA GLY A 19 17.54 1.79 -16.52
C GLY A 19 16.03 1.58 -16.48
N ILE A 20 15.50 0.71 -17.33
CA ILE A 20 14.04 0.43 -17.40
C ILE A 20 13.46 0.06 -16.03
N THR A 21 14.23 -0.67 -15.20
CA THR A 21 13.82 -1.05 -13.83
C THR A 21 14.06 0.04 -12.79
N GLY A 22 14.55 1.21 -13.19
CA GLY A 22 14.74 2.37 -12.31
C GLY A 22 16.12 2.45 -11.66
N VAL A 23 16.20 3.22 -10.57
CA VAL A 23 17.42 3.51 -9.82
C VAL A 23 17.74 2.33 -8.88
N PRO A 24 18.85 1.59 -9.06
CA PRO A 24 19.14 0.37 -8.27
C PRO A 24 19.24 0.64 -6.76
N LYS A 25 19.89 1.75 -6.36
CA LYS A 25 20.00 2.17 -4.95
C LYS A 25 18.62 2.31 -4.28
N PHE A 26 17.62 2.79 -5.02
CA PHE A 26 16.26 2.90 -4.53
C PHE A 26 15.54 1.54 -4.51
N THR A 27 15.56 0.79 -5.62
CA THR A 27 14.78 -0.46 -5.71
C THR A 27 15.25 -1.51 -4.72
N GLN A 28 16.56 -1.64 -4.50
CA GLN A 28 17.10 -2.54 -3.48
C GLN A 28 16.68 -2.14 -2.08
N ALA A 29 16.77 -0.85 -1.75
CA ALA A 29 16.35 -0.35 -0.45
C ALA A 29 14.83 -0.47 -0.24
N ALA A 30 14.01 -0.28 -1.28
CA ALA A 30 12.57 -0.48 -1.22
C ALA A 30 12.20 -1.95 -0.94
N ALA A 31 12.92 -2.90 -1.55
CA ALA A 31 12.77 -4.32 -1.23
C ALA A 31 13.14 -4.60 0.23
N THR A 32 14.30 -4.12 0.69
CA THR A 32 14.73 -4.31 2.08
C THR A 32 13.74 -3.72 3.08
N LEU A 33 13.19 -2.55 2.80
CA LEU A 33 12.20 -1.89 3.66
C LEU A 33 10.93 -2.74 3.84
N ALA A 34 10.40 -3.32 2.77
CA ALA A 34 9.18 -4.10 2.81
C ALA A 34 9.40 -5.52 3.37
N TYR A 35 10.36 -6.24 2.78
CA TYR A 35 10.58 -7.66 3.08
C TYR A 35 11.43 -7.89 4.34
N GLY A 36 12.13 -6.88 4.81
CA GLY A 36 13.07 -6.96 5.93
C GLY A 36 14.50 -7.30 5.52
N GLN A 37 15.46 -6.76 6.26
CA GLN A 37 16.89 -6.94 5.98
C GLN A 37 17.35 -8.40 6.14
N THR A 38 16.71 -9.16 7.03
CA THR A 38 17.01 -10.58 7.30
C THR A 38 16.21 -11.54 6.42
N SER A 39 15.40 -11.02 5.50
CA SER A 39 14.58 -11.81 4.59
C SER A 39 15.45 -12.72 3.71
N SER A 40 15.19 -14.02 3.75
CA SER A 40 15.86 -15.00 2.87
C SER A 40 15.64 -14.67 1.39
N ALA A 41 14.44 -14.23 1.02
CA ALA A 41 14.13 -13.86 -0.36
C ALA A 41 14.96 -12.67 -0.86
N VAL A 42 15.27 -11.70 0.04
CA VAL A 42 16.17 -10.58 -0.29
C VAL A 42 17.62 -11.06 -0.38
N GLN A 43 18.10 -11.83 0.61
CA GLN A 43 19.48 -12.30 0.68
C GLN A 43 19.85 -13.27 -0.45
N GLU A 44 18.89 -14.12 -0.85
CA GLU A 44 19.06 -15.07 -1.95
C GLU A 44 18.78 -14.45 -3.33
N GLY A 45 18.47 -13.16 -3.38
CA GLY A 45 18.21 -12.45 -4.63
C GLY A 45 16.96 -12.95 -5.37
N ARG A 46 15.89 -13.29 -4.65
CA ARG A 46 14.63 -13.82 -5.22
C ARG A 46 13.55 -12.76 -5.42
N ILE A 47 13.82 -11.49 -5.12
CA ILE A 47 12.85 -10.41 -5.32
C ILE A 47 13.08 -9.77 -6.70
N ALA A 48 12.16 -10.01 -7.65
CA ALA A 48 12.08 -9.23 -8.87
C ALA A 48 11.46 -7.87 -8.55
N ILE A 49 12.13 -6.77 -8.90
CA ILE A 49 11.66 -5.42 -8.52
C ILE A 49 11.95 -4.40 -9.60
N THR A 50 11.00 -3.50 -9.80
CA THR A 50 11.13 -2.34 -10.68
C THR A 50 10.59 -1.08 -9.99
N GLN A 51 11.25 0.04 -10.21
CA GLN A 51 10.72 1.35 -9.87
C GLN A 51 9.47 1.63 -10.71
N SER A 52 8.49 2.29 -10.13
CA SER A 52 7.22 2.62 -10.77
C SER A 52 6.85 4.09 -10.55
N ILE A 53 5.87 4.55 -11.33
CA ILE A 53 5.27 5.88 -11.16
C ILE A 53 4.30 5.82 -9.99
N SER A 54 4.86 5.84 -8.78
CA SER A 54 4.18 5.67 -7.49
C SER A 54 3.41 4.33 -7.39
N GLY A 55 2.53 4.20 -6.40
CA GLY A 55 1.71 3.00 -6.19
C GLY A 55 0.77 2.70 -7.37
N THR A 56 0.18 3.73 -7.98
CA THR A 56 -0.70 3.55 -9.15
C THR A 56 0.04 2.89 -10.32
N GLY A 57 1.26 3.34 -10.62
CA GLY A 57 2.08 2.71 -11.63
C GLY A 57 2.49 1.28 -11.26
N ALA A 58 2.76 1.00 -9.99
CA ALA A 58 3.06 -0.34 -9.50
C ALA A 58 1.88 -1.30 -9.69
N LEU A 59 0.67 -0.87 -9.31
CA LEU A 59 -0.56 -1.64 -9.51
C LEU A 59 -0.84 -1.89 -11.00
N ARG A 60 -0.59 -0.88 -11.86
CA ARG A 60 -0.77 -1.03 -13.31
C ARG A 60 0.20 -2.05 -13.90
N ILE A 61 1.49 -1.97 -13.55
CA ILE A 61 2.50 -2.96 -13.99
C ILE A 61 2.09 -4.37 -13.55
N GLY A 62 1.71 -4.53 -12.27
CA GLY A 62 1.26 -5.81 -11.74
C GLY A 62 -0.01 -6.32 -12.43
N GLY A 63 -1.00 -5.44 -12.65
CA GLY A 63 -2.22 -5.77 -13.36
C GLY A 63 -1.94 -6.30 -14.77
N GLU A 64 -1.11 -5.59 -15.55
CA GLU A 64 -0.72 -6.04 -16.89
C GLU A 64 0.12 -7.32 -16.87
N PHE A 65 1.02 -7.47 -15.87
CA PHE A 65 1.79 -8.70 -15.70
C PHE A 65 0.86 -9.90 -15.52
N PHE A 66 -0.10 -9.82 -14.60
CA PHE A 66 -1.03 -10.91 -14.35
C PHE A 66 -2.01 -11.11 -15.50
N ALA A 67 -2.47 -10.05 -16.15
CA ALA A 67 -3.32 -10.18 -17.33
C ALA A 67 -2.62 -10.92 -18.48
N ARG A 68 -1.29 -10.83 -18.60
CA ARG A 68 -0.54 -11.53 -19.65
C ARG A 68 -0.15 -12.95 -19.25
N PHE A 69 0.36 -13.13 -18.05
CA PHE A 69 1.10 -14.35 -17.67
C PHE A 69 0.36 -15.24 -16.67
N TYR A 70 -0.64 -14.72 -15.96
CA TYR A 70 -1.37 -15.53 -14.99
C TYR A 70 -2.58 -16.23 -15.62
N PRO A 71 -2.87 -17.51 -15.25
CA PRO A 71 -3.97 -18.26 -15.87
C PRO A 71 -5.34 -17.59 -15.67
N SER A 72 -5.63 -17.14 -14.44
CA SER A 72 -6.86 -16.41 -14.14
C SER A 72 -6.78 -14.97 -14.65
N LYS A 73 -7.81 -14.53 -15.38
CA LYS A 73 -7.97 -13.14 -15.80
C LYS A 73 -8.86 -12.35 -14.84
N LYS A 74 -9.07 -12.88 -13.63
CA LYS A 74 -9.88 -12.25 -12.59
C LYS A 74 -9.02 -11.88 -11.42
N ILE A 75 -9.26 -10.67 -10.87
CA ILE A 75 -8.70 -10.23 -9.61
C ILE A 75 -9.82 -9.94 -8.61
N TYR A 76 -9.70 -10.52 -7.42
CA TYR A 76 -10.63 -10.30 -6.32
C TYR A 76 -10.15 -9.12 -5.48
N ILE A 77 -10.99 -8.11 -5.30
CA ILE A 77 -10.65 -6.91 -4.53
C ILE A 77 -11.65 -6.69 -3.39
N PRO A 78 -11.23 -6.10 -2.25
CA PRO A 78 -12.11 -5.89 -1.10
C PRO A 78 -13.25 -4.90 -1.43
N THR A 79 -14.36 -5.00 -0.71
CA THR A 79 -15.46 -4.05 -0.79
C THR A 79 -15.74 -3.44 0.58
N PRO A 80 -15.60 -2.10 0.73
CA PRO A 80 -15.07 -1.14 -0.24
C PRO A 80 -13.57 -1.30 -0.48
N SER A 81 -13.04 -0.62 -1.49
CA SER A 81 -11.62 -0.50 -1.78
C SER A 81 -11.34 0.89 -2.35
N TRP A 82 -10.07 1.28 -2.45
CA TRP A 82 -9.71 2.50 -3.16
C TRP A 82 -10.30 2.48 -4.58
N ALA A 83 -11.08 3.51 -4.90
CA ALA A 83 -11.91 3.53 -6.12
C ALA A 83 -11.10 3.25 -7.40
N ASN A 84 -9.84 3.74 -7.44
CA ASN A 84 -8.98 3.57 -8.60
C ASN A 84 -8.53 2.12 -8.87
N HIS A 85 -8.62 1.21 -7.89
CA HIS A 85 -8.33 -0.21 -8.12
C HIS A 85 -9.18 -0.81 -9.24
N ASN A 86 -10.47 -0.40 -9.32
CA ASN A 86 -11.37 -0.86 -10.38
C ASN A 86 -10.88 -0.48 -11.78
N ALA A 87 -10.54 0.79 -11.97
CA ALA A 87 -10.06 1.29 -13.26
C ALA A 87 -8.70 0.68 -13.62
N VAL A 88 -7.74 0.72 -12.69
CA VAL A 88 -6.38 0.21 -12.92
C VAL A 88 -6.41 -1.24 -13.38
N PHE A 89 -7.14 -2.13 -12.69
CA PHE A 89 -7.16 -3.54 -13.06
C PHE A 89 -7.98 -3.85 -14.31
N LYS A 90 -9.13 -3.17 -14.50
CA LYS A 90 -9.90 -3.28 -15.75
C LYS A 90 -9.08 -2.86 -16.96
N ASP A 91 -8.42 -1.70 -16.87
CA ASP A 91 -7.60 -1.17 -17.95
C ASP A 91 -6.31 -1.98 -18.18
N SER A 92 -5.92 -2.79 -17.20
CA SER A 92 -4.84 -3.78 -17.33
C SER A 92 -5.29 -5.06 -18.04
N GLY A 93 -6.59 -5.24 -18.29
CA GLY A 93 -7.16 -6.44 -18.91
C GLY A 93 -7.60 -7.53 -17.93
N LEU A 94 -7.82 -7.18 -16.65
CA LEU A 94 -8.36 -8.10 -15.64
C LEU A 94 -9.86 -7.83 -15.39
N GLU A 95 -10.64 -8.89 -15.21
CA GLU A 95 -12.00 -8.80 -14.67
C GLU A 95 -11.93 -8.60 -13.15
N VAL A 96 -12.60 -7.55 -12.67
CA VAL A 96 -12.63 -7.23 -11.22
C VAL A 96 -13.83 -7.91 -10.57
N VAL A 97 -13.55 -8.74 -9.57
CA VAL A 97 -14.54 -9.40 -8.70
C VAL A 97 -14.42 -8.83 -7.30
N LYS A 98 -15.50 -8.77 -6.55
CA LYS A 98 -15.52 -8.22 -5.20
C LYS A 98 -15.57 -9.32 -4.16
N TYR A 99 -14.89 -9.09 -3.00
CA TYR A 99 -15.08 -9.88 -1.79
C TYR A 99 -15.44 -8.96 -0.61
N LYS A 100 -16.12 -9.51 0.39
CA LYS A 100 -16.53 -8.78 1.58
C LYS A 100 -15.34 -8.38 2.42
N TYR A 101 -15.36 -7.16 2.92
CA TYR A 101 -14.29 -6.64 3.78
C TYR A 101 -14.81 -5.81 4.95
N TYR A 102 -15.89 -5.06 4.75
CA TYR A 102 -16.42 -4.10 5.72
C TYR A 102 -17.84 -4.46 6.13
N ASN A 103 -18.07 -4.46 7.45
CA ASN A 103 -19.40 -4.64 8.04
C ASN A 103 -19.95 -3.30 8.52
N LYS A 104 -20.98 -2.81 7.86
CA LYS A 104 -21.64 -1.53 8.19
C LYS A 104 -22.27 -1.51 9.57
N ASN A 105 -22.71 -2.65 10.10
CA ASN A 105 -23.40 -2.72 11.39
C ASN A 105 -22.43 -2.61 12.57
N THR A 106 -21.21 -3.12 12.42
CA THR A 106 -20.17 -3.06 13.44
C THR A 106 -19.15 -1.96 13.20
N ILE A 107 -19.23 -1.27 12.05
CA ILE A 107 -18.26 -0.27 11.57
C ILE A 107 -16.84 -0.87 11.64
N GLY A 108 -16.71 -2.14 11.29
CA GLY A 108 -15.52 -2.96 11.48
C GLY A 108 -15.22 -3.88 10.29
N LEU A 109 -14.20 -4.73 10.45
CA LEU A 109 -13.87 -5.76 9.48
C LEU A 109 -14.96 -6.84 9.46
N ASP A 110 -15.46 -7.18 8.27
CA ASP A 110 -16.28 -8.37 8.04
C ASP A 110 -15.36 -9.58 7.81
N PHE A 111 -14.68 -9.99 8.87
CA PHE A 111 -13.67 -11.04 8.76
C PHE A 111 -14.24 -12.38 8.31
N GLU A 112 -15.38 -12.78 8.87
CA GLU A 112 -16.05 -14.04 8.50
C GLU A 112 -16.53 -14.01 7.05
N GLY A 113 -17.11 -12.88 6.62
CA GLY A 113 -17.52 -12.68 5.23
C GLY A 113 -16.33 -12.69 4.27
N MET A 114 -15.21 -12.07 4.64
CA MET A 114 -13.96 -12.10 3.89
C MET A 114 -13.45 -13.54 3.72
N ILE A 115 -13.30 -14.29 4.80
CA ILE A 115 -12.82 -15.67 4.78
C ILE A 115 -13.75 -16.57 3.94
N ALA A 116 -15.06 -16.41 4.10
CA ALA A 116 -16.04 -17.17 3.32
C ALA A 116 -15.91 -16.91 1.81
N ASP A 117 -15.77 -15.65 1.41
CA ASP A 117 -15.63 -15.27 0.00
C ASP A 117 -14.28 -15.75 -0.57
N LEU A 118 -13.18 -15.66 0.20
CA LEU A 118 -11.86 -16.18 -0.22
C LEU A 118 -11.89 -17.71 -0.39
N LYS A 119 -12.56 -18.45 0.50
CA LYS A 119 -12.74 -19.90 0.37
C LYS A 119 -13.62 -20.26 -0.81
N ALA A 120 -14.63 -19.45 -1.14
CA ALA A 120 -15.53 -19.66 -2.27
C ALA A 120 -14.88 -19.33 -3.62
N ALA A 121 -13.87 -18.46 -3.64
CA ALA A 121 -13.15 -18.13 -4.87
C ALA A 121 -12.51 -19.38 -5.50
N PRO A 122 -12.45 -19.48 -6.84
CA PRO A 122 -11.78 -20.59 -7.52
C PRO A 122 -10.33 -20.75 -7.07
N GLU A 123 -9.84 -21.99 -7.01
CA GLU A 123 -8.43 -22.26 -6.69
C GLU A 123 -7.50 -21.45 -7.63
N GLY A 124 -6.43 -20.91 -7.07
CA GLY A 124 -5.47 -20.11 -7.85
C GLY A 124 -5.99 -18.73 -8.23
N SER A 125 -6.97 -18.15 -7.51
CA SER A 125 -7.44 -16.78 -7.78
C SER A 125 -6.39 -15.75 -7.40
N LEU A 126 -6.35 -14.63 -8.15
CA LEU A 126 -5.53 -13.46 -7.80
C LEU A 126 -6.32 -12.59 -6.79
N ILE A 127 -5.73 -12.34 -5.63
CA ILE A 127 -6.39 -11.64 -4.51
C ILE A 127 -5.63 -10.35 -4.19
N LEU A 128 -6.28 -9.19 -4.31
CA LEU A 128 -5.75 -7.92 -3.84
C LEU A 128 -5.93 -7.81 -2.33
N LEU A 129 -4.85 -7.51 -1.62
CA LEU A 129 -4.82 -7.30 -0.17
C LEU A 129 -4.16 -5.95 0.12
N HIS A 130 -4.75 -5.13 1.01
CA HIS A 130 -4.08 -3.94 1.51
C HIS A 130 -3.20 -4.34 2.70
N ALA A 131 -1.90 -4.07 2.62
CA ALA A 131 -0.96 -4.51 3.65
C ALA A 131 -1.17 -3.80 4.99
N CYS A 132 -1.45 -2.49 4.95
CA CYS A 132 -1.75 -1.68 6.13
C CYS A 132 -2.58 -0.46 5.76
N ALA A 133 -3.31 0.10 6.74
CA ALA A 133 -4.18 1.28 6.60
C ALA A 133 -5.11 1.17 5.40
N HIS A 134 -5.97 0.17 5.42
CA HIS A 134 -6.91 -0.12 4.32
C HIS A 134 -7.67 1.13 3.86
N ASN A 135 -7.58 1.45 2.59
CA ASN A 135 -8.27 2.58 1.98
C ASN A 135 -9.61 2.10 1.35
N PRO A 136 -10.80 2.58 1.79
CA PRO A 136 -11.01 3.80 2.59
C PRO A 136 -11.27 3.57 4.08
N THR A 137 -11.35 2.34 4.57
CA THR A 137 -11.93 2.07 5.89
C THR A 137 -11.01 2.35 7.08
N GLY A 138 -9.68 2.31 6.87
CA GLY A 138 -8.72 2.39 7.97
C GLY A 138 -8.76 1.19 8.91
N ILE A 139 -9.41 0.09 8.52
CA ILE A 139 -9.57 -1.11 9.35
C ILE A 139 -8.71 -2.22 8.76
N ASP A 140 -7.77 -2.71 9.54
CA ASP A 140 -6.84 -3.76 9.14
C ASP A 140 -7.11 -5.04 9.92
N PRO A 141 -6.86 -6.23 9.32
CA PRO A 141 -6.85 -7.48 10.05
C PRO A 141 -5.78 -7.46 11.17
N THR A 142 -6.08 -8.12 12.29
CA THR A 142 -5.08 -8.38 13.33
C THR A 142 -4.03 -9.39 12.85
N GLU A 143 -2.91 -9.51 13.55
CA GLU A 143 -1.88 -10.51 13.22
C GLU A 143 -2.43 -11.94 13.17
N SER A 144 -3.32 -12.29 14.12
CA SER A 144 -3.99 -13.60 14.13
C SER A 144 -4.94 -13.80 12.95
N GLN A 145 -5.61 -12.74 12.50
CA GLN A 145 -6.45 -12.77 11.30
C GLN A 145 -5.61 -12.85 10.03
N TRP A 146 -4.45 -12.18 9.98
CA TRP A 146 -3.50 -12.32 8.88
C TRP A 146 -2.97 -13.75 8.75
N ALA A 147 -2.72 -14.44 9.88
CA ALA A 147 -2.35 -15.85 9.86
C ALA A 147 -3.46 -16.72 9.26
N GLN A 148 -4.72 -16.49 9.63
CA GLN A 148 -5.87 -17.22 9.05
C GLN A 148 -6.07 -16.92 7.56
N ILE A 149 -5.87 -15.65 7.13
CA ILE A 149 -5.91 -15.29 5.71
C ILE A 149 -4.81 -16.05 4.95
N SER A 150 -3.59 -16.09 5.51
CA SER A 150 -2.46 -16.84 4.94
C SER A 150 -2.79 -18.33 4.76
N GLU A 151 -3.39 -18.97 5.77
CA GLU A 151 -3.84 -20.36 5.69
C GLU A 151 -4.82 -20.60 4.54
N VAL A 152 -5.85 -19.74 4.40
CA VAL A 152 -6.83 -19.85 3.31
C VAL A 152 -6.17 -19.62 1.95
N VAL A 153 -5.29 -18.64 1.84
CA VAL A 153 -4.53 -18.37 0.62
C VAL A 153 -3.68 -19.58 0.22
N LYS A 154 -3.06 -20.25 1.18
CA LYS A 154 -2.25 -21.47 0.98
C LYS A 154 -3.12 -22.67 0.57
N GLU A 155 -4.21 -22.91 1.31
CA GLU A 155 -5.17 -23.99 1.02
C GLU A 155 -5.74 -23.90 -0.38
N LYS A 156 -6.14 -22.68 -0.79
CA LYS A 156 -6.75 -22.40 -2.09
C LYS A 156 -5.72 -22.08 -3.18
N LYS A 157 -4.43 -22.12 -2.89
CA LYS A 157 -3.33 -21.75 -3.80
C LYS A 157 -3.54 -20.40 -4.46
N HIS A 158 -4.18 -19.45 -3.75
CA HIS A 158 -4.38 -18.11 -4.26
C HIS A 158 -3.05 -17.38 -4.43
N TYR A 159 -3.03 -16.40 -5.32
CA TYR A 159 -1.88 -15.54 -5.52
C TYR A 159 -2.17 -14.17 -4.91
N PRO A 160 -1.54 -13.81 -3.78
CA PRO A 160 -1.71 -12.51 -3.17
C PRO A 160 -1.04 -11.41 -4.00
N PHE A 161 -1.74 -10.29 -4.13
CA PHE A 161 -1.19 -9.05 -4.64
C PHE A 161 -1.40 -7.97 -3.59
N PHE A 162 -0.33 -7.56 -2.91
CA PHE A 162 -0.40 -6.55 -1.87
C PHE A 162 -0.29 -5.13 -2.44
N ASP A 163 -1.13 -4.22 -1.91
CA ASP A 163 -0.97 -2.77 -2.05
C ASP A 163 -0.52 -2.19 -0.70
N MET A 164 0.64 -1.52 -0.68
CA MET A 164 1.25 -0.93 0.51
C MET A 164 1.64 0.52 0.25
N ALA A 165 0.74 1.43 0.57
CA ALA A 165 0.95 2.87 0.39
C ALA A 165 1.32 3.61 1.68
N TYR A 166 1.26 2.94 2.85
CA TYR A 166 1.27 3.61 4.15
C TYR A 166 2.27 3.01 5.15
N GLN A 167 3.27 2.26 4.68
CA GLN A 167 4.28 1.65 5.56
C GLN A 167 4.99 2.71 6.43
N GLY A 168 4.96 2.52 7.75
CA GLY A 168 5.46 3.45 8.75
C GLY A 168 4.49 4.59 9.09
N PHE A 169 3.57 4.91 8.20
CA PHE A 169 2.60 5.98 8.35
C PHE A 169 1.27 5.50 8.96
N ALA A 170 0.98 4.20 8.91
CA ALA A 170 -0.23 3.63 9.48
C ALA A 170 -0.16 3.59 11.01
N SER A 171 0.79 2.87 11.58
CA SER A 171 0.95 2.72 13.03
C SER A 171 2.04 3.62 13.64
N GLY A 172 2.92 4.21 12.82
CA GLY A 172 4.14 4.86 13.26
C GLY A 172 5.31 3.90 13.47
N ASP A 173 5.13 2.63 13.11
CA ASP A 173 6.14 1.58 13.19
C ASP A 173 6.27 0.89 11.83
N ILE A 174 7.44 1.00 11.22
CA ILE A 174 7.74 0.51 9.88
C ILE A 174 7.65 -1.03 9.81
N ASP A 175 8.09 -1.69 10.87
CA ASP A 175 8.15 -3.15 10.93
C ASP A 175 6.76 -3.74 11.18
N LYS A 176 5.98 -3.12 12.05
CA LYS A 176 4.60 -3.48 12.31
C LYS A 176 3.72 -3.34 11.07
N ASP A 177 3.87 -2.25 10.32
CA ASP A 177 3.10 -2.02 9.10
C ASP A 177 3.48 -2.98 7.96
N ALA A 178 4.68 -3.55 8.00
CA ALA A 178 5.14 -4.56 7.05
C ALA A 178 4.83 -6.01 7.49
N PHE A 179 4.20 -6.22 8.64
CA PHE A 179 3.91 -7.55 9.17
C PHE A 179 3.26 -8.50 8.14
N PRO A 180 2.20 -8.12 7.40
CA PRO A 180 1.56 -9.03 6.46
C PRO A 180 2.52 -9.51 5.35
N ILE A 181 3.35 -8.61 4.84
CA ILE A 181 4.33 -8.94 3.80
C ILE A 181 5.35 -9.95 4.31
N ARG A 182 5.90 -9.70 5.51
CA ARG A 182 6.93 -10.55 6.12
C ARG A 182 6.35 -11.88 6.59
N HIS A 183 5.12 -11.88 7.11
CA HIS A 183 4.42 -13.09 7.49
C HIS A 183 4.16 -14.00 6.28
N PHE A 184 3.59 -13.45 5.19
CA PHE A 184 3.37 -14.22 3.97
C PHE A 184 4.68 -14.75 3.37
N GLN A 185 5.74 -13.96 3.41
CA GLN A 185 7.06 -14.40 2.95
C GLN A 185 7.62 -15.53 3.82
N SER A 186 7.49 -15.46 5.16
CA SER A 186 7.96 -16.50 6.07
C SER A 186 7.18 -17.81 5.93
N GLU A 187 5.89 -17.72 5.57
CA GLU A 187 5.03 -18.86 5.26
C GLU A 187 5.28 -19.47 3.86
N GLY A 188 6.23 -18.92 3.10
CA GLY A 188 6.62 -19.43 1.79
C GLY A 188 5.67 -19.08 0.64
N HIS A 189 4.83 -18.04 0.81
CA HIS A 189 3.97 -17.60 -0.28
C HIS A 189 4.75 -16.92 -1.40
N ARG A 190 4.30 -17.16 -2.63
CA ARG A 190 4.60 -16.30 -3.77
C ARG A 190 3.57 -15.19 -3.80
N PHE A 191 4.01 -13.95 -3.94
CA PHE A 191 3.11 -12.81 -4.01
C PHE A 191 3.73 -11.63 -4.74
N ALA A 192 2.88 -10.72 -5.17
CA ALA A 192 3.29 -9.43 -5.72
C ALA A 192 3.03 -8.31 -4.71
N LEU A 193 3.81 -7.23 -4.80
CA LEU A 193 3.71 -6.07 -3.94
C LEU A 193 3.82 -4.79 -4.76
N ALA A 194 2.84 -3.89 -4.58
CA ALA A 194 2.88 -2.50 -5.02
C ALA A 194 3.21 -1.60 -3.83
N GLN A 195 4.31 -0.85 -3.90
CA GLN A 195 4.73 0.11 -2.88
C GLN A 195 4.58 1.53 -3.38
N SER A 196 4.18 2.43 -2.48
CA SER A 196 4.18 3.87 -2.73
C SER A 196 4.97 4.62 -1.67
N PHE A 197 5.81 5.54 -2.09
CA PHE A 197 6.55 6.45 -1.22
C PHE A 197 5.95 7.87 -1.21
N ALA A 198 4.75 8.03 -1.77
CA ALA A 198 4.05 9.31 -1.83
C ALA A 198 3.72 9.85 -0.43
N LYS A 199 3.20 8.98 0.47
CA LYS A 199 2.71 9.39 1.79
C LYS A 199 3.82 9.37 2.83
N ASN A 200 4.45 8.22 3.05
CA ASN A 200 5.46 8.03 4.10
C ASN A 200 6.74 8.85 3.92
N MET A 201 7.00 9.33 2.70
CA MET A 201 8.09 10.26 2.41
C MET A 201 7.62 11.64 1.93
N GLY A 202 6.30 11.89 1.83
CA GLY A 202 5.77 13.15 1.33
C GLY A 202 6.16 13.45 -0.11
N LEU A 203 6.50 12.43 -0.90
CA LEU A 203 6.96 12.55 -2.29
C LEU A 203 5.80 12.45 -3.31
N TYR A 204 4.67 13.08 -3.00
CA TYR A 204 3.45 12.98 -3.82
C TYR A 204 3.68 13.37 -5.29
N GLY A 205 4.35 14.49 -5.52
CA GLY A 205 4.63 15.03 -6.85
C GLY A 205 5.77 14.32 -7.56
N GLU A 206 6.68 13.68 -6.84
CA GLU A 206 7.85 12.98 -7.38
C GLU A 206 7.53 11.62 -8.00
N ARG A 207 6.34 11.10 -7.76
CA ARG A 207 5.83 9.84 -8.31
C ARG A 207 6.77 8.64 -8.08
N VAL A 208 7.14 8.39 -6.84
CA VAL A 208 8.05 7.31 -6.42
C VAL A 208 7.29 6.11 -5.87
N GLY A 209 7.55 4.95 -6.43
CA GLY A 209 7.00 3.67 -6.00
C GLY A 209 7.82 2.50 -6.55
N ALA A 210 7.43 1.29 -6.18
CA ALA A 210 8.03 0.07 -6.69
C ALA A 210 6.99 -1.04 -6.85
N PHE A 211 7.13 -1.84 -7.89
CA PHE A 211 6.46 -3.11 -8.06
C PHE A 211 7.45 -4.24 -7.87
N SER A 212 7.10 -5.23 -7.07
CA SER A 212 7.96 -6.39 -6.85
C SER A 212 7.18 -7.70 -6.81
N ILE A 213 7.89 -8.80 -7.13
CA ILE A 213 7.40 -10.17 -7.03
C ILE A 213 8.39 -10.98 -6.21
N CYS A 214 7.89 -11.64 -5.16
CA CYS A 214 8.62 -12.65 -4.42
C CYS A 214 8.60 -13.97 -5.20
N CYS A 215 9.76 -14.35 -5.76
CA CYS A 215 9.95 -15.53 -6.59
C CYS A 215 10.45 -16.73 -5.78
N ASP A 216 10.26 -17.94 -6.30
CA ASP A 216 10.76 -19.18 -5.68
C ASP A 216 12.28 -19.32 -5.80
N SER A 217 12.87 -18.72 -6.82
CA SER A 217 14.31 -18.83 -7.09
C SER A 217 14.87 -17.59 -7.80
N ALA A 218 16.19 -17.42 -7.75
CA ALA A 218 16.90 -16.40 -8.52
C ALA A 218 16.75 -16.60 -10.04
N GLU A 219 16.56 -17.83 -10.51
CA GLU A 219 16.32 -18.12 -11.92
C GLU A 219 14.93 -17.67 -12.36
N GLU A 220 13.91 -17.89 -11.54
CA GLU A 220 12.57 -17.34 -11.78
C GLU A 220 12.60 -15.81 -11.79
N LYS A 221 13.28 -15.20 -10.81
CA LYS A 221 13.47 -13.74 -10.78
C LYS A 221 14.00 -13.19 -12.10
N LYS A 222 15.03 -13.80 -12.69
CA LYS A 222 15.59 -13.35 -13.96
C LYS A 222 14.55 -13.35 -15.09
N ARG A 223 13.70 -14.39 -15.15
CA ARG A 223 12.61 -14.48 -16.12
C ARG A 223 11.56 -13.42 -15.88
N VAL A 224 11.16 -13.22 -14.63
CA VAL A 224 10.18 -12.20 -14.22
C VAL A 224 10.71 -10.79 -14.53
N ASP A 225 11.96 -10.48 -14.17
CA ASP A 225 12.61 -9.20 -14.48
C ASP A 225 12.61 -8.90 -15.99
N SER A 226 12.87 -9.92 -16.81
CA SER A 226 12.85 -9.78 -18.26
C SER A 226 11.46 -9.38 -18.77
N GLN A 227 10.41 -10.03 -18.26
CA GLN A 227 9.03 -9.73 -18.66
C GLN A 227 8.55 -8.37 -18.14
N ILE A 228 8.91 -8.00 -16.90
CA ILE A 228 8.60 -6.66 -16.35
C ILE A 228 9.20 -5.57 -17.24
N LYS A 229 10.43 -5.72 -17.72
CA LYS A 229 11.06 -4.75 -18.65
C LYS A 229 10.27 -4.57 -19.95
N ILE A 230 9.72 -5.66 -20.49
CA ILE A 230 8.87 -5.61 -21.70
C ILE A 230 7.57 -4.85 -21.44
N LEU A 231 7.01 -4.93 -20.22
CA LEU A 231 5.82 -4.18 -19.84
C LEU A 231 6.11 -2.69 -19.61
N VAL A 232 7.19 -2.40 -18.88
CA VAL A 232 7.57 -1.02 -18.52
C VAL A 232 7.96 -0.20 -19.75
N ARG A 233 8.67 -0.80 -20.70
CA ARG A 233 9.20 -0.09 -21.86
C ARG A 233 8.14 0.66 -22.68
N PRO A 234 7.00 0.10 -23.06
CA PRO A 234 5.94 0.83 -23.77
C PRO A 234 5.05 1.67 -22.84
N LEU A 235 5.05 1.41 -21.52
CA LEU A 235 4.18 2.10 -20.58
C LEU A 235 4.69 3.53 -20.28
N TYR A 236 5.97 3.68 -19.94
CA TYR A 236 6.62 4.96 -19.67
C TYR A 236 8.13 4.97 -19.99
N SER A 237 8.64 3.94 -20.62
CA SER A 237 10.06 3.79 -21.01
C SER A 237 11.01 3.63 -19.83
N ASN A 238 11.19 4.68 -19.04
CA ASN A 238 12.08 4.77 -17.89
C ASN A 238 11.40 5.62 -16.82
N PRO A 239 11.53 5.27 -15.54
CA PRO A 239 10.93 6.06 -14.47
C PRO A 239 11.74 7.34 -14.19
N PRO A 240 11.13 8.38 -13.56
CA PRO A 240 11.81 9.59 -13.15
C PRO A 240 12.86 9.30 -12.06
N VAL A 241 14.00 10.01 -12.12
CA VAL A 241 15.15 9.69 -11.24
C VAL A 241 15.19 10.49 -9.94
N HIS A 242 14.69 11.75 -9.93
CA HIS A 242 14.93 12.68 -8.83
C HIS A 242 14.35 12.17 -7.51
N GLY A 243 13.06 11.90 -7.46
CA GLY A 243 12.42 11.38 -6.24
C GLY A 243 12.96 10.01 -5.79
N ALA A 244 13.32 9.14 -6.75
CA ALA A 244 13.94 7.86 -6.44
C ALA A 244 15.35 8.01 -5.85
N ARG A 245 16.13 8.99 -6.32
CA ARG A 245 17.43 9.32 -5.74
C ARG A 245 17.28 9.82 -4.30
N ILE A 246 16.30 10.70 -4.03
CA ILE A 246 15.99 11.18 -2.68
C ILE A 246 15.59 10.02 -1.76
N ALA A 247 14.65 9.19 -2.17
CA ALA A 247 14.20 8.04 -1.39
C ALA A 247 15.34 7.04 -1.16
N GLY A 248 16.11 6.73 -2.21
CA GLY A 248 17.28 5.86 -2.12
C GLY A 248 18.36 6.41 -1.19
N GLU A 249 18.58 7.72 -1.17
CA GLU A 249 19.53 8.35 -0.25
C GLU A 249 19.09 8.19 1.21
N ILE A 250 17.81 8.45 1.51
CA ILE A 250 17.27 8.30 2.86
C ILE A 250 17.36 6.85 3.35
N LEU A 251 16.97 5.91 2.51
CA LEU A 251 16.89 4.50 2.90
C LEU A 251 18.26 3.82 3.06
N ASN A 252 19.32 4.40 2.49
CA ASN A 252 20.69 3.83 2.56
C ASN A 252 21.65 4.62 3.47
N ASP A 253 21.25 5.76 3.99
CA ASP A 253 22.04 6.54 4.96
C ASP A 253 21.46 6.32 6.36
N PRO A 254 22.18 5.68 7.31
CA PRO A 254 21.63 5.34 8.62
C PRO A 254 21.15 6.56 9.42
N GLN A 255 21.77 7.73 9.26
CA GLN A 255 21.35 8.94 9.96
C GLN A 255 20.05 9.50 9.37
N LEU A 256 19.96 9.57 8.04
CA LEU A 256 18.75 10.03 7.36
C LEU A 256 17.60 9.04 7.55
N TYR A 257 17.88 7.73 7.56
CA TYR A 257 16.90 6.70 7.84
C TYR A 257 16.31 6.85 9.24
N GLY A 258 17.15 6.93 10.28
CA GLY A 258 16.69 7.10 11.65
C GLY A 258 15.97 8.44 11.89
N GLN A 259 16.35 9.51 11.17
CA GLN A 259 15.60 10.76 11.20
C GLN A 259 14.24 10.60 10.53
N TRP A 260 14.17 10.00 9.35
CA TRP A 260 12.94 9.75 8.62
C TRP A 260 11.96 8.88 9.41
N GLU A 261 12.43 7.83 10.05
CA GLU A 261 11.63 6.95 10.91
C GLU A 261 10.95 7.73 12.05
N LYS A 262 11.70 8.60 12.73
CA LYS A 262 11.16 9.48 13.77
C LYS A 262 10.12 10.47 13.21
N GLU A 263 10.38 11.05 12.03
CA GLU A 263 9.47 12.01 11.39
C GLU A 263 8.16 11.32 10.97
N VAL A 264 8.22 10.11 10.38
CA VAL A 264 7.05 9.32 10.00
C VAL A 264 6.23 8.94 11.23
N LYS A 265 6.91 8.46 12.30
CA LYS A 265 6.25 8.18 13.58
C LYS A 265 5.54 9.43 14.13
N GLY A 266 6.19 10.57 14.10
CA GLY A 266 5.59 11.83 14.57
C GLY A 266 4.33 12.23 13.78
N MET A 267 4.29 11.98 12.47
CA MET A 267 3.10 12.20 11.65
C MET A 267 1.97 11.22 12.00
N ALA A 268 2.29 9.94 12.17
CA ALA A 268 1.32 8.93 12.59
C ALA A 268 0.76 9.23 13.98
N ASP A 269 1.62 9.54 14.95
CA ASP A 269 1.21 9.90 16.33
C ASP A 269 0.29 11.13 16.34
N ARG A 270 0.54 12.11 15.46
CA ARG A 270 -0.36 13.27 15.32
C ARG A 270 -1.76 12.85 14.83
N ILE A 271 -1.85 12.00 13.82
CA ILE A 271 -3.16 11.50 13.34
C ILE A 271 -3.88 10.74 14.46
N ILE A 272 -3.18 9.85 15.15
CA ILE A 272 -3.73 9.08 16.27
C ILE A 272 -4.26 10.02 17.37
N SER A 273 -3.48 11.04 17.74
CA SER A 273 -3.90 12.01 18.75
C SER A 273 -5.11 12.85 18.31
N MET A 274 -5.20 13.20 17.02
CA MET A 274 -6.36 13.94 16.49
C MET A 274 -7.63 13.07 16.47
N ARG A 275 -7.50 11.78 16.19
CA ARG A 275 -8.62 10.81 16.28
C ARG A 275 -9.13 10.72 17.75
N ALA A 276 -8.22 10.60 18.69
CA ALA A 276 -8.57 10.57 20.11
C ALA A 276 -9.24 11.87 20.55
N ALA A 277 -8.72 13.03 20.13
CA ALA A 277 -9.31 14.32 20.43
C ALA A 277 -10.71 14.49 19.81
N LEU A 278 -10.91 14.04 18.55
CA LEU A 278 -12.22 14.09 17.90
C LEU A 278 -13.23 13.24 18.66
N LYS A 279 -12.91 11.99 18.99
CA LYS A 279 -13.79 11.12 19.78
C LYS A 279 -14.13 11.77 21.11
N LYS A 280 -13.14 12.23 21.87
CA LYS A 280 -13.35 12.89 23.15
C LYS A 280 -14.26 14.11 23.05
N ASN A 281 -14.04 14.97 22.05
CA ASN A 281 -14.87 16.17 21.88
C ASN A 281 -16.33 15.83 21.57
N LEU A 282 -16.60 14.77 20.77
CA LEU A 282 -17.95 14.30 20.48
C LEU A 282 -18.63 13.75 21.75
N GLU A 283 -17.91 13.03 22.59
CA GLU A 283 -18.38 12.52 23.88
C GLU A 283 -18.67 13.67 24.87
N ASP A 284 -17.74 14.63 25.00
CA ASP A 284 -17.89 15.81 25.87
C ASP A 284 -19.09 16.69 25.47
N LEU A 285 -19.41 16.73 24.16
CA LEU A 285 -20.59 17.43 23.63
C LEU A 285 -21.92 16.65 23.85
N GLY A 286 -21.86 15.50 24.52
CA GLY A 286 -23.02 14.69 24.86
C GLY A 286 -23.58 13.83 23.71
N SER A 287 -22.78 13.55 22.68
CA SER A 287 -23.17 12.64 21.63
C SER A 287 -23.40 11.23 22.20
N LYS A 288 -24.58 10.67 21.92
CA LYS A 288 -24.95 9.32 22.36
C LYS A 288 -24.52 8.21 21.39
N HIS A 289 -23.95 8.60 20.24
CA HIS A 289 -23.44 7.64 19.26
C HIS A 289 -22.12 7.05 19.72
N ASP A 290 -21.89 5.77 19.44
CA ASP A 290 -20.59 5.15 19.69
C ASP A 290 -19.57 5.55 18.62
N TRP A 291 -18.59 6.36 19.01
CA TRP A 291 -17.52 6.87 18.17
C TRP A 291 -16.23 6.04 18.28
N SER A 292 -16.27 4.85 18.87
CA SER A 292 -15.08 4.03 19.08
C SER A 292 -14.36 3.65 17.79
N HIS A 293 -15.08 3.54 16.68
CA HIS A 293 -14.50 3.28 15.36
C HIS A 293 -13.49 4.34 14.93
N ILE A 294 -13.64 5.60 15.34
CA ILE A 294 -12.68 6.67 15.02
C ILE A 294 -11.27 6.33 15.54
N THR A 295 -11.18 5.77 16.74
CA THR A 295 -9.90 5.40 17.37
C THR A 295 -9.44 3.97 17.03
N ASN A 296 -10.36 3.11 16.58
CA ASN A 296 -10.03 1.74 16.15
C ASN A 296 -9.48 1.71 14.70
N GLN A 297 -9.79 2.75 13.91
CA GLN A 297 -9.26 2.90 12.55
C GLN A 297 -7.84 3.46 12.57
N ILE A 298 -7.05 3.12 11.56
CA ILE A 298 -5.65 3.48 11.41
C ILE A 298 -5.39 4.17 10.06
N GLY A 299 -4.37 5.01 9.98
CA GLY A 299 -3.95 5.68 8.75
C GLY A 299 -4.66 7.01 8.53
N MET A 300 -4.57 7.52 7.28
CA MET A 300 -4.93 8.91 6.94
C MET A 300 -6.44 9.18 6.91
N PHE A 301 -7.28 8.15 6.74
CA PHE A 301 -8.72 8.32 6.53
C PHE A 301 -9.51 7.89 7.75
N ALA A 302 -10.61 8.61 8.03
CA ALA A 302 -11.63 8.19 8.98
C ALA A 302 -12.90 7.81 8.20
N TYR A 303 -13.26 6.54 8.26
CA TYR A 303 -14.51 6.05 7.70
C TYR A 303 -15.61 6.24 8.76
N THR A 304 -16.33 7.34 8.64
CA THR A 304 -17.15 7.88 9.73
C THR A 304 -18.43 7.11 10.01
N GLY A 305 -18.92 6.31 9.04
CA GLY A 305 -20.24 5.67 9.10
C GLY A 305 -21.41 6.63 8.87
N LEU A 306 -21.16 7.91 8.58
CA LEU A 306 -22.19 8.88 8.22
C LEU A 306 -22.78 8.56 6.84
N THR A 307 -24.07 8.89 6.65
CA THR A 307 -24.71 8.76 5.33
C THR A 307 -24.21 9.83 4.35
N PRO A 308 -24.35 9.64 3.03
CA PRO A 308 -24.02 10.67 2.06
C PRO A 308 -24.70 12.02 2.32
N GLU A 309 -25.96 11.99 2.74
CA GLU A 309 -26.73 13.21 3.07
C GLU A 309 -26.14 13.92 4.30
N GLN A 310 -25.75 13.14 5.33
CA GLN A 310 -25.09 13.68 6.53
C GLN A 310 -23.73 14.26 6.19
N MET A 311 -22.98 13.62 5.30
CA MET A 311 -21.66 14.11 4.83
C MET A 311 -21.81 15.40 4.03
N THR A 312 -22.81 15.48 3.13
CA THR A 312 -23.10 16.70 2.34
C THR A 312 -23.43 17.87 3.29
N ARG A 313 -24.35 17.63 4.23
CA ARG A 313 -24.73 18.64 5.23
C ARG A 313 -23.52 19.09 6.07
N LEU A 314 -22.71 18.16 6.52
CA LEU A 314 -21.49 18.47 7.28
C LEU A 314 -20.51 19.32 6.45
N ALA A 315 -20.32 19.00 5.17
CA ALA A 315 -19.48 19.77 4.27
C ALA A 315 -19.99 21.20 4.07
N GLU A 316 -21.31 21.38 3.89
CA GLU A 316 -21.94 22.69 3.72
C GLU A 316 -21.84 23.54 5.00
N GLU A 317 -22.18 22.96 6.15
CA GLU A 317 -22.14 23.67 7.44
C GLU A 317 -20.71 24.03 7.86
N VAL A 318 -19.76 23.08 7.76
CA VAL A 318 -18.36 23.30 8.18
C VAL A 318 -17.61 24.23 7.23
N SER A 319 -17.85 24.18 5.92
CA SER A 319 -17.22 25.08 4.96
C SER A 319 -17.60 26.55 5.21
N THR A 320 -18.74 26.79 5.83
CA THR A 320 -19.19 28.13 6.23
C THR A 320 -18.37 28.67 7.40
N TYR A 321 -17.94 27.80 8.32
CA TYR A 321 -17.18 28.20 9.52
C TYR A 321 -15.65 28.09 9.36
N ILE A 322 -15.17 27.23 8.47
CA ILE A 322 -13.73 26.98 8.24
C ILE A 322 -13.44 27.04 6.74
N PRO A 323 -13.26 28.26 6.18
CA PRO A 323 -12.93 28.43 4.77
C PRO A 323 -11.69 27.61 4.37
N GLY A 324 -11.78 26.82 3.31
CA GLY A 324 -10.69 26.01 2.80
C GLY A 324 -10.63 24.58 3.35
N LEU A 325 -11.47 24.18 4.28
CA LEU A 325 -11.60 22.77 4.67
C LEU A 325 -12.39 22.01 3.58
N GLN A 326 -11.74 21.03 2.96
CA GLN A 326 -12.39 20.13 2.01
C GLN A 326 -12.84 18.85 2.71
N ILE A 327 -14.14 18.63 2.81
CA ILE A 327 -14.75 17.37 3.22
C ILE A 327 -15.25 16.69 1.95
N LYS A 328 -14.75 15.49 1.66
CA LYS A 328 -15.22 14.69 0.52
C LYS A 328 -16.18 13.63 1.00
N ALA A 329 -17.34 13.58 0.38
CA ALA A 329 -18.25 12.44 0.41
C ALA A 329 -17.88 11.55 -0.79
N ASP A 330 -17.22 10.42 -0.53
CA ASP A 330 -16.95 9.40 -1.55
C ASP A 330 -17.95 8.24 -1.42
#